data_2f2569f6b823ee68d3df916876b98ff2
#
_entry.id   2f2569f6b823ee68d3df916876b98ff2
#
_cell.length_a   1.000
_cell.length_b   1.000
_cell.length_c   1.000
_cell.angle_alpha   90.00
_cell.angle_beta   90.00
_cell.angle_gamma   90.00
#
_symmetry.space_group_name_H-M   'P 1'
#
loop_
_entity.id
_entity.type
_entity.pdbx_description
1 polymer ?
#
loop_
_entity_poly.entity_id
_entity_poly.type
_entity_poly.pdbx_seq_one_letter_code
_entity_poly.pdbx_strand_id
1 'polypeptide(L)'
;MKSKLIYGSKAQKVFEIAKERKFALPAINVSGTNSINAVLETASDLNSPVIIQFSHGGAQFIAGKSIDNTSHYASISGAISGAHHIHNVSDNYKAEVIIHTDHCSRKNLPWIDGLLEYGNNFYKRKGYPLFSSHMIDLSDEPIEDNINTCKEYLKKLTDLEMTLEIELGITGGEEDGVDNTGIDSKKLYTQPEEVSYAYSELISISENFIIAAAFGNVHGVYRPGNVSLTPKILKNSQEYVSKKFQIPDNSINFVFHGGSGSSLDDIREAIDYGVIKMNIDTDLQYAFTEGVRDYIIDKKEYLLSQIGNPEGKDIPNKKYYDPRIWLREGENTFKNRLKKAFEDLNNINTLD
;
A
#
# COMPACT_ATOMS: atom_id res chain seq x y z
N MET A 1 17.80 10.51 -17.36
CA MET A 1 17.87 9.42 -16.35
C MET A 1 16.65 8.53 -16.54
N LYS A 2 16.78 7.20 -16.50
CA LYS A 2 15.62 6.32 -16.56
C LYS A 2 14.84 6.48 -15.22
N SER A 3 13.54 6.72 -15.30
CA SER A 3 12.68 6.80 -14.11
C SER A 3 12.82 5.53 -13.28
N LYS A 4 12.93 5.68 -11.97
CA LYS A 4 12.92 4.58 -10.99
C LYS A 4 11.51 4.04 -10.73
N LEU A 5 10.51 4.62 -11.39
CA LEU A 5 9.14 4.15 -11.33
C LEU A 5 8.99 2.79 -12.00
N ILE A 6 8.30 1.88 -11.31
CA ILE A 6 7.90 0.56 -11.80
C ILE A 6 6.45 0.66 -12.26
N TYR A 7 6.15 0.41 -13.54
CA TYR A 7 4.81 0.42 -14.13
C TYR A 7 4.75 -0.46 -15.38
N GLY A 8 3.57 -0.71 -15.91
CA GLY A 8 3.35 -1.46 -17.13
C GLY A 8 4.03 -2.83 -17.14
N SER A 9 4.68 -3.18 -18.23
CA SER A 9 5.39 -4.45 -18.38
C SER A 9 6.52 -4.64 -17.36
N LYS A 10 7.12 -3.54 -16.87
CA LYS A 10 8.13 -3.64 -15.79
C LYS A 10 7.48 -4.09 -14.48
N ALA A 11 6.27 -3.63 -14.17
CA ALA A 11 5.55 -4.08 -12.98
C ALA A 11 5.20 -5.57 -13.07
N GLN A 12 4.68 -6.03 -14.21
CA GLN A 12 4.39 -7.45 -14.43
C GLN A 12 5.64 -8.32 -14.25
N LYS A 13 6.76 -7.89 -14.83
CA LYS A 13 8.04 -8.61 -14.65
C LYS A 13 8.48 -8.67 -13.19
N VAL A 14 8.31 -7.60 -12.42
CA VAL A 14 8.63 -7.61 -10.97
C VAL A 14 7.71 -8.58 -10.23
N PHE A 15 6.42 -8.66 -10.57
CA PHE A 15 5.49 -9.61 -9.96
C PHE A 15 5.82 -11.07 -10.31
N GLU A 16 6.24 -11.35 -11.55
CA GLU A 16 6.73 -12.66 -11.95
C GLU A 16 7.98 -13.06 -11.14
N ILE A 17 8.98 -12.18 -11.07
CA ILE A 17 10.20 -12.41 -10.28
C ILE A 17 9.85 -12.61 -8.79
N ALA A 18 8.89 -11.85 -8.25
CA ALA A 18 8.44 -11.99 -6.86
C ALA A 18 7.90 -13.40 -6.60
N LYS A 19 7.06 -13.94 -7.49
CA LYS A 19 6.57 -15.33 -7.39
C LYS A 19 7.68 -16.37 -7.56
N GLU A 20 8.55 -16.19 -8.54
CA GLU A 20 9.66 -17.12 -8.80
C GLU A 20 10.65 -17.19 -7.63
N ARG A 21 11.01 -16.03 -7.06
CA ARG A 21 11.98 -15.91 -5.96
C ARG A 21 11.32 -15.97 -4.58
N LYS A 22 9.99 -16.11 -4.52
CA LYS A 22 9.18 -16.22 -3.29
C LYS A 22 9.39 -15.03 -2.34
N PHE A 23 9.15 -13.84 -2.84
CA PHE A 23 9.06 -12.62 -2.03
C PHE A 23 7.81 -11.82 -2.36
N ALA A 24 7.42 -10.91 -1.48
CA ALA A 24 6.35 -9.94 -1.76
C ALA A 24 6.84 -8.52 -1.52
N LEU A 25 6.26 -7.55 -2.23
CA LEU A 25 6.55 -6.14 -2.06
C LEU A 25 5.76 -5.59 -0.86
N PRO A 26 6.40 -4.96 0.12
CA PRO A 26 5.68 -4.21 1.13
C PRO A 26 5.02 -2.99 0.49
N ALA A 27 3.74 -2.78 0.79
CA ALA A 27 2.94 -1.65 0.33
C ALA A 27 2.59 -0.76 1.53
N ILE A 28 3.08 0.48 1.51
CA ILE A 28 3.15 1.35 2.67
C ILE A 28 2.25 2.56 2.50
N ASN A 29 1.25 2.70 3.36
CA ASN A 29 0.43 3.90 3.44
C ASN A 29 1.24 5.07 3.98
N VAL A 30 1.16 6.19 3.28
CA VAL A 30 1.91 7.40 3.64
C VAL A 30 0.98 8.59 3.85
N SER A 31 1.35 9.45 4.79
CA SER A 31 0.58 10.65 5.14
C SER A 31 1.38 11.96 5.01
N GLY A 32 2.61 11.89 4.49
CA GLY A 32 3.44 13.07 4.31
C GLY A 32 4.83 12.75 3.77
N THR A 33 5.62 13.80 3.50
CA THR A 33 6.98 13.63 2.97
C THR A 33 7.91 12.88 3.93
N ASN A 34 7.67 12.94 5.24
CA ASN A 34 8.44 12.20 6.24
C ASN A 34 8.31 10.69 6.02
N SER A 35 7.09 10.16 5.98
CA SER A 35 6.86 8.75 5.75
C SER A 35 7.33 8.32 4.35
N ILE A 36 7.09 9.12 3.30
CA ILE A 36 7.60 8.84 1.94
C ILE A 36 9.13 8.69 1.94
N ASN A 37 9.84 9.66 2.55
CA ASN A 37 11.30 9.64 2.59
C ASN A 37 11.82 8.44 3.39
N ALA A 38 11.20 8.12 4.52
CA ALA A 38 11.57 6.95 5.33
C ALA A 38 11.42 5.63 4.56
N VAL A 39 10.35 5.50 3.74
CA VAL A 39 10.16 4.33 2.85
C VAL A 39 11.25 4.27 1.80
N LEU A 40 11.53 5.38 1.11
CA LEU A 40 12.55 5.43 0.06
C LEU A 40 13.96 5.15 0.59
N GLU A 41 14.31 5.69 1.77
CA GLU A 41 15.56 5.39 2.46
C GLU A 41 15.68 3.88 2.75
N THR A 42 14.63 3.28 3.29
CA THR A 42 14.64 1.86 3.64
C THR A 42 14.78 0.97 2.40
N ALA A 43 14.02 1.23 1.34
CA ALA A 43 14.08 0.49 0.08
C ALA A 43 15.47 0.60 -0.56
N SER A 44 16.06 1.78 -0.52
CA SER A 44 17.44 2.03 -1.00
C SER A 44 18.48 1.26 -0.18
N ASP A 45 18.39 1.33 1.16
CA ASP A 45 19.32 0.63 2.07
C ASP A 45 19.30 -0.89 1.84
N LEU A 46 18.13 -1.44 1.44
CA LEU A 46 17.92 -2.87 1.24
C LEU A 46 18.04 -3.32 -0.23
N ASN A 47 18.30 -2.39 -1.16
CA ASN A 47 18.35 -2.66 -2.61
C ASN A 47 17.14 -3.47 -3.09
N SER A 48 15.93 -3.00 -2.75
CA SER A 48 14.67 -3.74 -2.95
C SER A 48 13.55 -2.83 -3.43
N PRO A 49 12.63 -3.33 -4.28
CA PRO A 49 11.48 -2.56 -4.74
C PRO A 49 10.45 -2.40 -3.62
N VAL A 50 9.71 -1.31 -3.67
CA VAL A 50 8.67 -0.96 -2.68
C VAL A 50 7.42 -0.38 -3.34
N ILE A 51 6.27 -0.54 -2.71
CA ILE A 51 5.03 0.14 -3.07
C ILE A 51 4.79 1.26 -2.06
N ILE A 52 4.63 2.49 -2.55
CA ILE A 52 4.18 3.63 -1.76
C ILE A 52 2.74 3.92 -2.16
N GLN A 53 1.84 3.89 -1.19
CA GLN A 53 0.41 4.02 -1.47
C GLN A 53 -0.26 5.13 -0.66
N PHE A 54 -1.27 5.73 -1.30
CA PHE A 54 -2.08 6.79 -0.73
C PHE A 54 -3.50 6.28 -0.52
N SER A 55 -3.98 6.28 0.72
CA SER A 55 -5.41 6.20 0.97
C SER A 55 -6.09 7.54 0.71
N HIS A 56 -7.42 7.53 0.54
CA HIS A 56 -8.19 8.77 0.35
C HIS A 56 -7.97 9.75 1.51
N GLY A 57 -7.96 9.25 2.76
CA GLY A 57 -7.73 10.06 3.96
C GLY A 57 -6.28 10.56 4.08
N GLY A 58 -5.30 9.70 3.80
CA GLY A 58 -3.88 10.06 3.78
C GLY A 58 -3.56 11.12 2.73
N ALA A 59 -4.15 10.99 1.53
CA ALA A 59 -4.04 11.98 0.47
C ALA A 59 -4.64 13.33 0.88
N GLN A 60 -5.85 13.35 1.49
CA GLN A 60 -6.43 14.57 2.03
C GLN A 60 -5.52 15.25 3.06
N PHE A 61 -4.87 14.45 3.92
CA PHE A 61 -3.95 14.98 4.93
C PHE A 61 -2.73 15.65 4.28
N ILE A 62 -2.17 15.07 3.22
CA ILE A 62 -1.05 15.64 2.46
C ILE A 62 -1.42 17.00 1.85
N ALA A 63 -2.63 17.15 1.32
CA ALA A 63 -3.11 18.44 0.79
C ALA A 63 -3.32 19.48 1.89
N GLY A 64 -3.76 19.04 3.07
CA GLY A 64 -4.08 19.93 4.20
C GLY A 64 -5.54 19.80 4.65
N LYS A 65 -5.75 19.55 5.92
CA LYS A 65 -7.07 19.29 6.53
C LYS A 65 -8.07 20.46 6.46
N SER A 66 -7.59 21.68 6.18
CA SER A 66 -8.45 22.86 6.01
C SER A 66 -9.01 23.04 4.60
N ILE A 67 -8.52 22.25 3.64
CA ILE A 67 -9.04 22.28 2.26
C ILE A 67 -10.35 21.48 2.22
N ASP A 68 -11.38 22.05 1.58
CA ASP A 68 -12.64 21.35 1.36
C ASP A 68 -12.43 20.07 0.51
N ASN A 69 -13.02 18.98 0.95
CA ASN A 69 -12.91 17.69 0.27
C ASN A 69 -14.28 17.13 -0.17
N THR A 70 -15.33 17.94 -0.19
CA THR A 70 -16.69 17.53 -0.59
C THR A 70 -16.71 16.95 -2.00
N SER A 71 -15.88 17.49 -2.90
CA SER A 71 -15.69 17.03 -4.28
C SER A 71 -14.42 16.18 -4.47
N HIS A 72 -13.87 15.60 -3.40
CA HIS A 72 -12.59 14.87 -3.37
C HIS A 72 -11.36 15.72 -3.77
N TYR A 73 -11.51 17.03 -3.91
CA TYR A 73 -10.45 17.92 -4.41
C TYR A 73 -9.16 17.85 -3.56
N ALA A 74 -9.28 17.87 -2.23
CA ALA A 74 -8.13 17.76 -1.35
C ALA A 74 -7.43 16.39 -1.51
N SER A 75 -8.19 15.29 -1.57
CA SER A 75 -7.61 13.95 -1.76
C SER A 75 -6.96 13.78 -3.14
N ILE A 76 -7.55 14.37 -4.20
CA ILE A 76 -6.93 14.39 -5.54
C ILE A 76 -5.61 15.17 -5.50
N SER A 77 -5.65 16.42 -5.00
CA SER A 77 -4.48 17.30 -4.94
C SER A 77 -3.34 16.72 -4.09
N GLY A 78 -3.69 16.10 -2.96
CA GLY A 78 -2.72 15.49 -2.05
C GLY A 78 -2.03 14.28 -2.65
N ALA A 79 -2.78 13.37 -3.28
CA ALA A 79 -2.18 12.21 -3.95
C ALA A 79 -1.27 12.64 -5.11
N ILE A 80 -1.69 13.63 -5.92
CA ILE A 80 -0.86 14.20 -6.98
C ILE A 80 0.43 14.82 -6.41
N SER A 81 0.33 15.59 -5.33
CA SER A 81 1.48 16.23 -4.68
C SER A 81 2.46 15.21 -4.13
N GLY A 82 1.96 14.17 -3.47
CA GLY A 82 2.77 13.05 -2.96
C GLY A 82 3.46 12.28 -4.09
N ALA A 83 2.73 11.97 -5.17
CA ALA A 83 3.30 11.29 -6.33
C ALA A 83 4.42 12.13 -6.98
N HIS A 84 4.22 13.44 -7.16
CA HIS A 84 5.27 14.34 -7.66
C HIS A 84 6.48 14.41 -6.74
N HIS A 85 6.28 14.39 -5.40
CA HIS A 85 7.40 14.32 -4.47
C HIS A 85 8.22 13.05 -4.71
N ILE A 86 7.59 11.88 -4.82
CA ILE A 86 8.26 10.62 -5.09
C ILE A 86 9.03 10.69 -6.42
N HIS A 87 8.42 11.16 -7.51
CA HIS A 87 9.09 11.32 -8.80
C HIS A 87 10.35 12.20 -8.73
N ASN A 88 10.31 13.25 -7.90
CA ASN A 88 11.41 14.20 -7.79
C ASN A 88 12.60 13.65 -6.98
N VAL A 89 12.36 12.74 -6.03
CA VAL A 89 13.40 12.32 -5.08
C VAL A 89 13.87 10.88 -5.25
N SER A 90 13.06 9.99 -5.85
CA SER A 90 13.34 8.54 -5.93
C SER A 90 14.65 8.21 -6.66
N ASP A 91 15.00 8.96 -7.69
CA ASP A 91 16.28 8.77 -8.42
C ASP A 91 17.48 9.04 -7.50
N ASN A 92 17.37 10.01 -6.58
CA ASN A 92 18.43 10.33 -5.61
C ASN A 92 18.58 9.24 -4.56
N TYR A 93 17.48 8.62 -4.14
CA TYR A 93 17.48 7.46 -3.25
C TYR A 93 17.87 6.16 -3.95
N LYS A 94 17.90 6.12 -5.28
CA LYS A 94 18.11 4.90 -6.08
C LYS A 94 17.05 3.80 -5.79
N ALA A 95 15.90 4.17 -5.23
CA ALA A 95 14.81 3.26 -4.89
C ALA A 95 13.90 3.02 -6.11
N GLU A 96 13.61 1.77 -6.41
CA GLU A 96 12.60 1.39 -7.41
C GLU A 96 11.22 1.32 -6.75
N VAL A 97 10.23 2.06 -7.29
CA VAL A 97 8.97 2.35 -6.61
C VAL A 97 7.77 2.09 -7.52
N ILE A 98 6.76 1.43 -6.98
CA ILE A 98 5.39 1.44 -7.49
C ILE A 98 4.63 2.52 -6.70
N ILE A 99 4.01 3.47 -7.40
CA ILE A 99 3.14 4.49 -6.78
C ILE A 99 1.70 4.03 -6.94
N HIS A 100 1.01 3.85 -5.83
CA HIS A 100 -0.32 3.23 -5.76
C HIS A 100 -1.33 4.10 -5.01
N THR A 101 -2.62 3.88 -5.23
CA THR A 101 -3.69 4.36 -4.35
C THR A 101 -4.43 3.18 -3.76
N ASP A 102 -4.69 3.27 -2.45
CA ASP A 102 -5.22 2.20 -1.62
C ASP A 102 -6.72 2.42 -1.35
N HIS A 103 -7.48 1.35 -1.27
CA HIS A 103 -8.92 1.27 -0.99
C HIS A 103 -9.79 2.42 -1.52
N CYS A 104 -10.38 2.22 -2.71
CA CYS A 104 -11.35 3.14 -3.28
C CYS A 104 -12.74 2.50 -3.36
N SER A 105 -13.59 2.78 -2.37
CA SER A 105 -15.00 2.36 -2.37
C SER A 105 -15.84 3.12 -3.41
N ARG A 106 -17.06 2.67 -3.69
CA ARG A 106 -17.99 3.28 -4.65
C ARG A 106 -18.13 4.79 -4.51
N LYS A 107 -18.28 5.28 -3.28
CA LYS A 107 -18.42 6.72 -3.00
C LYS A 107 -17.16 7.54 -3.35
N ASN A 108 -16.00 6.89 -3.42
CA ASN A 108 -14.72 7.51 -3.70
C ASN A 108 -14.26 7.37 -5.17
N LEU A 109 -15.04 6.72 -6.04
CA LEU A 109 -14.68 6.60 -7.46
C LEU A 109 -14.38 7.96 -8.13
N PRO A 110 -15.08 9.07 -7.82
CA PRO A 110 -14.73 10.39 -8.35
C PRO A 110 -13.31 10.85 -7.99
N TRP A 111 -12.73 10.36 -6.88
CA TRP A 111 -11.31 10.58 -6.57
C TRP A 111 -10.41 9.94 -7.62
N ILE A 112 -10.64 8.66 -7.95
CA ILE A 112 -9.87 7.97 -9.00
C ILE A 112 -10.08 8.62 -10.36
N ASP A 113 -11.32 9.01 -10.71
CA ASP A 113 -11.59 9.71 -11.98
C ASP A 113 -10.79 11.02 -12.08
N GLY A 114 -10.71 11.81 -11.00
CA GLY A 114 -9.89 13.03 -10.96
C GLY A 114 -8.38 12.74 -11.08
N LEU A 115 -7.90 11.66 -10.46
CA LEU A 115 -6.50 11.23 -10.61
C LEU A 115 -6.19 10.76 -12.03
N LEU A 116 -7.13 10.05 -12.68
CA LEU A 116 -6.99 9.60 -14.07
C LEU A 116 -7.03 10.76 -15.06
N GLU A 117 -7.88 11.76 -14.83
CA GLU A 117 -7.92 12.98 -15.66
C GLU A 117 -6.57 13.71 -15.63
N TYR A 118 -6.04 13.94 -14.44
CA TYR A 118 -4.72 14.55 -14.29
C TYR A 118 -3.61 13.64 -14.86
N GLY A 119 -3.66 12.34 -14.56
CA GLY A 119 -2.69 11.34 -15.00
C GLY A 119 -2.61 11.22 -16.52
N ASN A 120 -3.74 11.27 -17.22
CA ASN A 120 -3.78 11.26 -18.69
C ASN A 120 -3.07 12.49 -19.28
N ASN A 121 -3.31 13.67 -18.72
CA ASN A 121 -2.61 14.89 -19.13
C ASN A 121 -1.10 14.82 -18.83
N PHE A 122 -0.73 14.20 -17.71
CA PHE A 122 0.67 13.98 -17.35
C PHE A 122 1.33 13.00 -18.32
N TYR A 123 0.69 11.84 -18.59
CA TYR A 123 1.18 10.81 -19.51
C TYR A 123 1.42 11.37 -20.92
N LYS A 124 0.47 12.14 -21.48
CA LYS A 124 0.62 12.80 -22.79
C LYS A 124 1.85 13.72 -22.86
N ARG A 125 2.23 14.34 -21.75
CA ARG A 125 3.38 15.27 -21.70
C ARG A 125 4.71 14.59 -21.42
N LYS A 126 4.69 13.50 -20.63
CA LYS A 126 5.90 12.87 -20.08
C LYS A 126 6.25 11.54 -20.75
N GLY A 127 5.27 10.83 -21.32
CA GLY A 127 5.45 9.51 -21.93
C GLY A 127 5.53 8.38 -20.89
N TYR A 128 5.11 8.64 -19.64
CA TYR A 128 5.00 7.65 -18.57
C TYR A 128 3.93 8.08 -17.56
N PRO A 129 3.33 7.16 -16.80
CA PRO A 129 2.24 7.49 -15.88
C PRO A 129 2.74 8.21 -14.61
N LEU A 130 1.84 8.98 -13.97
CA LEU A 130 2.10 9.60 -12.67
C LEU A 130 2.01 8.56 -11.54
N PHE A 131 1.04 7.67 -11.61
CA PHE A 131 0.85 6.52 -10.72
C PHE A 131 1.12 5.23 -11.48
N SER A 132 1.56 4.19 -10.79
CA SER A 132 1.77 2.85 -11.37
C SER A 132 0.50 2.02 -11.37
N SER A 133 -0.36 2.26 -10.39
CA SER A 133 -1.57 1.45 -10.15
C SER A 133 -2.59 2.19 -9.28
N HIS A 134 -3.84 1.75 -9.39
CA HIS A 134 -4.95 2.16 -8.53
C HIS A 134 -5.72 0.95 -8.04
N MET A 135 -6.26 1.03 -6.82
CA MET A 135 -7.17 0.03 -6.28
C MET A 135 -8.62 0.50 -6.37
N ILE A 136 -9.51 -0.42 -6.76
CA ILE A 136 -10.96 -0.30 -6.66
C ILE A 136 -11.44 -1.38 -5.69
N ASP A 137 -12.02 -0.95 -4.59
CA ASP A 137 -12.56 -1.83 -3.55
C ASP A 137 -14.08 -1.74 -3.50
N LEU A 138 -14.71 -2.72 -4.11
CA LEU A 138 -16.17 -2.92 -4.13
C LEU A 138 -16.52 -4.30 -3.56
N SER A 139 -15.73 -4.78 -2.63
CA SER A 139 -15.86 -6.11 -2.02
C SER A 139 -17.16 -6.30 -1.22
N ASP A 140 -17.81 -5.22 -0.80
CA ASP A 140 -19.12 -5.21 -0.13
C ASP A 140 -20.31 -5.33 -1.10
N GLU A 141 -20.08 -5.19 -2.40
CA GLU A 141 -21.09 -5.24 -3.45
C GLU A 141 -21.26 -6.64 -4.07
N PRO A 142 -22.35 -6.90 -4.82
CA PRO A 142 -22.45 -8.10 -5.63
C PRO A 142 -21.27 -8.23 -6.60
N ILE A 143 -20.72 -9.42 -6.73
CA ILE A 143 -19.51 -9.67 -7.52
C ILE A 143 -19.63 -9.19 -8.97
N GLU A 144 -20.81 -9.30 -9.57
CA GLU A 144 -21.07 -8.84 -10.93
C GLU A 144 -20.93 -7.32 -11.06
N ASP A 145 -21.43 -6.56 -10.07
CA ASP A 145 -21.36 -5.09 -10.04
C ASP A 145 -19.92 -4.62 -9.79
N ASN A 146 -19.22 -5.29 -8.85
CA ASN A 146 -17.80 -5.07 -8.58
C ASN A 146 -16.99 -5.26 -9.88
N ILE A 147 -17.07 -6.44 -10.49
CA ILE A 147 -16.25 -6.78 -11.66
C ILE A 147 -16.62 -5.93 -12.87
N ASN A 148 -17.90 -5.63 -13.11
CA ASN A 148 -18.30 -4.74 -14.20
C ASN A 148 -17.69 -3.34 -14.05
N THR A 149 -17.68 -2.79 -12.85
CA THR A 149 -17.01 -1.51 -12.58
C THR A 149 -15.50 -1.63 -12.78
N CYS A 150 -14.88 -2.67 -12.25
CA CYS A 150 -13.44 -2.92 -12.40
C CYS A 150 -13.03 -3.06 -13.87
N LYS A 151 -13.85 -3.66 -14.72
CA LYS A 151 -13.62 -3.74 -16.19
C LYS A 151 -13.54 -2.36 -16.84
N GLU A 152 -14.39 -1.42 -16.43
CA GLU A 152 -14.37 -0.05 -16.96
C GLU A 152 -13.08 0.67 -16.58
N TYR A 153 -12.66 0.53 -15.30
CA TYR A 153 -11.41 1.14 -14.84
C TYR A 153 -10.17 0.46 -15.40
N LEU A 154 -10.17 -0.88 -15.54
CA LEU A 154 -9.05 -1.60 -16.15
C LEU A 154 -8.77 -1.11 -17.59
N LYS A 155 -9.80 -0.85 -18.39
CA LYS A 155 -9.63 -0.25 -19.73
C LYS A 155 -8.93 1.10 -19.66
N LYS A 156 -9.41 2.01 -18.79
CA LYS A 156 -8.80 3.35 -18.60
C LYS A 156 -7.34 3.27 -18.14
N LEU A 157 -7.03 2.32 -17.24
CA LEU A 157 -5.70 2.11 -16.68
C LEU A 157 -4.74 1.50 -17.69
N THR A 158 -5.21 0.56 -18.51
CA THR A 158 -4.40 -0.09 -19.55
C THR A 158 -3.87 0.93 -20.56
N ASP A 159 -4.68 1.92 -20.95
CA ASP A 159 -4.26 3.00 -21.86
C ASP A 159 -3.11 3.86 -21.28
N LEU A 160 -2.93 3.83 -19.96
CA LEU A 160 -1.89 4.55 -19.23
C LEU A 160 -0.75 3.65 -18.73
N GLU A 161 -0.69 2.40 -19.15
CA GLU A 161 0.27 1.39 -18.68
C GLU A 161 0.25 1.20 -17.15
N MET A 162 -0.93 1.26 -16.54
CA MET A 162 -1.14 1.14 -15.10
C MET A 162 -1.79 -0.20 -14.77
N THR A 163 -1.57 -0.67 -13.53
CA THR A 163 -2.17 -1.89 -12.99
C THR A 163 -3.43 -1.54 -12.18
N LEU A 164 -4.47 -2.35 -12.31
CA LEU A 164 -5.65 -2.32 -11.45
C LEU A 164 -5.50 -3.33 -10.31
N GLU A 165 -5.73 -2.89 -9.07
CA GLU A 165 -5.97 -3.78 -7.93
C GLU A 165 -7.46 -3.86 -7.67
N ILE A 166 -7.99 -5.07 -7.50
CA ILE A 166 -9.39 -5.32 -7.13
C ILE A 166 -9.45 -6.08 -5.82
N GLU A 167 -10.57 -6.00 -5.08
CA GLU A 167 -10.79 -6.79 -3.87
C GLU A 167 -11.97 -7.76 -4.04
N LEU A 168 -11.72 -9.02 -3.60
CA LEU A 168 -12.70 -10.09 -3.55
C LEU A 168 -12.81 -10.63 -2.12
N GLY A 169 -14.03 -10.74 -1.61
CA GLY A 169 -14.27 -11.00 -0.20
C GLY A 169 -13.99 -9.76 0.64
N ILE A 170 -14.35 -9.76 1.89
CA ILE A 170 -14.23 -8.60 2.77
C ILE A 170 -13.10 -8.83 3.77
N THR A 171 -12.13 -7.92 3.80
CA THR A 171 -11.17 -7.87 4.90
C THR A 171 -11.87 -7.33 6.15
N GLY A 172 -11.81 -8.07 7.26
CA GLY A 172 -12.44 -7.68 8.53
C GLY A 172 -11.73 -6.50 9.20
N GLY A 173 -12.30 -5.99 10.31
CA GLY A 173 -11.71 -4.89 11.09
C GLY A 173 -12.09 -3.51 10.64
N GLU A 174 -11.33 -2.48 11.05
CA GLU A 174 -11.57 -1.08 10.72
C GLU A 174 -10.34 -0.47 10.07
N GLU A 175 -10.52 0.16 8.90
CA GLU A 175 -9.48 0.93 8.20
C GLU A 175 -10.11 2.10 7.44
N ASP A 176 -9.48 3.27 7.51
CA ASP A 176 -9.87 4.52 6.81
C ASP A 176 -11.37 4.87 6.90
N GLY A 177 -12.01 4.57 8.05
CA GLY A 177 -13.41 4.89 8.32
C GLY A 177 -14.40 3.89 7.73
N VAL A 178 -13.96 2.70 7.34
CA VAL A 178 -14.79 1.53 7.04
C VAL A 178 -14.68 0.54 8.20
N ASP A 179 -15.81 0.27 8.87
CA ASP A 179 -15.89 -0.66 10.00
C ASP A 179 -16.52 -1.99 9.56
N ASN A 180 -15.71 -3.02 9.45
CA ASN A 180 -16.07 -4.38 9.08
C ASN A 180 -16.05 -5.35 10.28
N THR A 181 -16.07 -4.85 11.53
CA THR A 181 -15.96 -5.68 12.75
C THR A 181 -17.12 -6.64 13.01
N GLY A 182 -18.29 -6.42 12.38
CA GLY A 182 -19.50 -7.22 12.55
C GLY A 182 -19.91 -8.09 11.37
N ILE A 183 -19.03 -8.30 10.40
CA ILE A 183 -19.34 -9.01 9.15
C ILE A 183 -19.49 -10.52 9.36
N ASP A 184 -20.38 -11.14 8.58
CA ASP A 184 -20.54 -12.60 8.51
C ASP A 184 -19.18 -13.26 8.16
N SER A 185 -18.76 -14.19 9.01
CA SER A 185 -17.48 -14.89 8.88
C SER A 185 -17.28 -15.57 7.52
N LYS A 186 -18.35 -15.90 6.79
CA LYS A 186 -18.26 -16.49 5.45
C LYS A 186 -17.72 -15.50 4.40
N LYS A 187 -17.97 -14.21 4.58
CA LYS A 187 -17.49 -13.16 3.67
C LYS A 187 -16.00 -12.83 3.86
N LEU A 188 -15.41 -13.30 4.96
CA LEU A 188 -13.96 -13.17 5.23
C LEU A 188 -13.11 -14.18 4.45
N TYR A 189 -13.71 -14.98 3.57
CA TYR A 189 -13.03 -16.03 2.82
C TYR A 189 -13.47 -16.04 1.37
N THR A 190 -12.61 -15.55 0.49
CA THR A 190 -12.82 -15.54 -0.96
C THR A 190 -12.91 -16.97 -1.51
N GLN A 191 -13.90 -17.25 -2.37
CA GLN A 191 -14.07 -18.56 -2.97
C GLN A 191 -13.32 -18.67 -4.30
N PRO A 192 -12.80 -19.85 -4.67
CA PRO A 192 -12.10 -20.08 -5.94
C PRO A 192 -12.92 -19.72 -7.18
N GLU A 193 -14.24 -19.85 -7.11
CA GLU A 193 -15.18 -19.49 -8.17
C GLU A 193 -15.22 -17.97 -8.40
N GLU A 194 -15.11 -17.17 -7.33
CA GLU A 194 -15.08 -15.70 -7.40
C GLU A 194 -13.80 -15.23 -8.08
N VAL A 195 -12.64 -15.80 -7.69
CA VAL A 195 -11.35 -15.52 -8.34
C VAL A 195 -11.39 -15.91 -9.82
N SER A 196 -11.97 -17.07 -10.13
CA SER A 196 -12.13 -17.56 -11.50
C SER A 196 -13.02 -16.65 -12.34
N TYR A 197 -14.11 -16.15 -11.77
CA TYR A 197 -15.01 -15.21 -12.44
C TYR A 197 -14.29 -13.89 -12.73
N ALA A 198 -13.67 -13.30 -11.72
CA ALA A 198 -12.89 -12.06 -11.87
C ALA A 198 -11.78 -12.22 -12.93
N TYR A 199 -11.01 -13.31 -12.87
CA TYR A 199 -9.98 -13.60 -13.86
C TYR A 199 -10.54 -13.67 -15.27
N SER A 200 -11.62 -14.43 -15.50
CA SER A 200 -12.21 -14.59 -16.85
C SER A 200 -12.67 -13.28 -17.47
N GLU A 201 -13.24 -12.41 -16.65
CA GLU A 201 -13.78 -11.13 -17.10
C GLU A 201 -12.68 -10.09 -17.36
N LEU A 202 -11.65 -10.04 -16.51
CA LEU A 202 -10.60 -9.02 -16.58
C LEU A 202 -9.52 -9.38 -17.59
N ILE A 203 -9.11 -10.64 -17.70
CA ILE A 203 -8.05 -11.08 -18.61
C ILE A 203 -8.41 -10.83 -20.09
N SER A 204 -9.70 -10.80 -20.41
CA SER A 204 -10.20 -10.46 -21.75
C SER A 204 -9.88 -9.01 -22.15
N ILE A 205 -9.57 -8.15 -21.18
CA ILE A 205 -9.27 -6.73 -21.37
C ILE A 205 -7.75 -6.49 -21.28
N SER A 206 -7.13 -6.95 -20.20
CA SER A 206 -5.69 -6.78 -19.95
C SER A 206 -5.22 -7.75 -18.88
N GLU A 207 -3.93 -8.11 -18.92
CA GLU A 207 -3.25 -8.84 -17.84
C GLU A 207 -2.79 -7.93 -16.68
N ASN A 208 -2.95 -6.61 -16.83
CA ASN A 208 -2.50 -5.62 -15.85
C ASN A 208 -3.46 -5.47 -14.66
N PHE A 209 -3.74 -6.56 -13.96
CA PHE A 209 -4.51 -6.54 -12.72
C PHE A 209 -3.94 -7.48 -11.67
N ILE A 210 -4.22 -7.17 -10.41
CA ILE A 210 -3.89 -7.97 -9.23
C ILE A 210 -5.13 -8.09 -8.35
N ILE A 211 -5.21 -9.15 -7.53
CA ILE A 211 -6.42 -9.49 -6.78
C ILE A 211 -6.10 -9.53 -5.29
N ALA A 212 -6.68 -8.62 -4.51
CA ALA A 212 -6.75 -8.76 -3.07
C ALA A 212 -7.84 -9.79 -2.73
N ALA A 213 -7.44 -10.87 -2.08
CA ALA A 213 -8.34 -11.94 -1.69
C ALA A 213 -8.40 -12.05 -0.17
N ALA A 214 -9.61 -12.19 0.37
CA ALA A 214 -9.81 -12.41 1.80
C ALA A 214 -9.60 -13.90 2.13
N PHE A 215 -8.74 -14.17 3.10
CA PHE A 215 -8.46 -15.51 3.62
C PHE A 215 -8.41 -15.55 5.16
N GLY A 216 -9.27 -14.73 5.79
CA GLY A 216 -9.37 -14.56 7.24
C GLY A 216 -8.55 -13.39 7.78
N ASN A 217 -8.03 -12.54 6.91
CA ASN A 217 -7.28 -11.35 7.26
C ASN A 217 -8.18 -10.22 7.78
N VAL A 218 -7.61 -9.38 8.66
CA VAL A 218 -8.34 -8.32 9.37
C VAL A 218 -7.45 -7.08 9.45
N HIS A 219 -8.01 -5.91 9.19
CA HIS A 219 -7.34 -4.63 9.38
C HIS A 219 -7.21 -4.23 10.86
N GLY A 220 -6.18 -3.45 11.19
CA GLY A 220 -5.98 -2.88 12.53
C GLY A 220 -5.17 -3.76 13.48
N VAL A 221 -5.40 -3.60 14.78
CA VAL A 221 -4.66 -4.32 15.82
C VAL A 221 -5.36 -5.62 16.17
N TYR A 222 -4.70 -6.74 15.94
CA TYR A 222 -5.23 -8.06 16.32
C TYR A 222 -5.23 -8.28 17.83
N ARG A 223 -6.32 -8.82 18.34
CA ARG A 223 -6.27 -9.54 19.61
C ARG A 223 -5.86 -10.98 19.33
N PRO A 224 -4.81 -11.52 19.98
CA PRO A 224 -4.42 -12.91 19.78
C PRO A 224 -5.62 -13.87 19.92
N GLY A 225 -5.86 -14.70 18.92
CA GLY A 225 -6.93 -15.69 18.89
C GLY A 225 -8.23 -15.27 18.19
N ASN A 226 -8.36 -14.02 17.71
CA ASN A 226 -9.58 -13.57 17.02
C ASN A 226 -9.54 -13.74 15.50
N VAL A 227 -8.38 -14.08 14.93
CA VAL A 227 -8.20 -14.25 13.49
C VAL A 227 -7.53 -15.58 13.22
N SER A 228 -8.09 -16.32 12.26
CA SER A 228 -7.50 -17.54 11.75
C SER A 228 -7.23 -17.35 10.27
N LEU A 229 -6.00 -17.00 9.93
CA LEU A 229 -5.56 -16.95 8.54
C LEU A 229 -5.59 -18.36 7.95
N THR A 230 -6.05 -18.44 6.72
CA THR A 230 -6.11 -19.71 5.98
C THR A 230 -5.51 -19.52 4.57
N PRO A 231 -4.17 -19.36 4.44
CA PRO A 231 -3.51 -19.12 3.15
C PRO A 231 -3.82 -20.17 2.09
N LYS A 232 -4.21 -21.40 2.50
CA LYS A 232 -4.66 -22.49 1.60
C LYS A 232 -5.80 -22.09 0.67
N ILE A 233 -6.60 -21.09 1.02
CA ILE A 233 -7.64 -20.52 0.13
C ILE A 233 -7.00 -19.96 -1.14
N LEU A 234 -5.88 -19.28 -1.03
CA LEU A 234 -5.14 -18.75 -2.18
C LEU A 234 -4.65 -19.90 -3.07
N LYS A 235 -4.09 -20.97 -2.46
CA LYS A 235 -3.68 -22.19 -3.19
C LYS A 235 -4.85 -22.81 -3.94
N ASN A 236 -5.99 -23.01 -3.27
CA ASN A 236 -7.18 -23.60 -3.89
C ASN A 236 -7.65 -22.75 -5.08
N SER A 237 -7.59 -21.44 -4.97
CA SER A 237 -7.93 -20.51 -6.04
C SER A 237 -6.96 -20.59 -7.21
N GLN A 238 -5.64 -20.67 -6.96
CA GLN A 238 -4.63 -20.90 -8.00
C GLN A 238 -4.91 -22.21 -8.77
N GLU A 239 -5.09 -23.32 -8.05
CA GLU A 239 -5.34 -24.64 -8.64
C GLU A 239 -6.66 -24.69 -9.45
N TYR A 240 -7.71 -24.02 -8.94
CA TYR A 240 -9.00 -23.96 -9.61
C TYR A 240 -8.91 -23.20 -10.94
N VAL A 241 -8.30 -21.98 -10.91
CA VAL A 241 -8.15 -21.13 -12.09
C VAL A 241 -7.21 -21.80 -13.11
N SER A 242 -6.06 -22.29 -12.66
CA SER A 242 -5.08 -22.97 -13.50
C SER A 242 -5.71 -24.14 -14.26
N LYS A 243 -6.44 -25.02 -13.56
CA LYS A 243 -7.14 -26.16 -14.17
C LYS A 243 -8.23 -25.74 -15.14
N LYS A 244 -9.02 -24.70 -14.79
CA LYS A 244 -10.17 -24.25 -15.62
C LYS A 244 -9.73 -23.60 -16.91
N PHE A 245 -8.69 -22.76 -16.87
CA PHE A 245 -8.22 -21.98 -18.01
C PHE A 245 -6.98 -22.58 -18.70
N GLN A 246 -6.46 -23.71 -18.21
CA GLN A 246 -5.26 -24.40 -18.74
C GLN A 246 -4.03 -23.47 -18.80
N ILE A 247 -3.85 -22.67 -17.74
CA ILE A 247 -2.71 -21.77 -17.54
C ILE A 247 -1.75 -22.37 -16.51
N PRO A 248 -0.48 -21.90 -16.44
CA PRO A 248 0.47 -22.40 -15.45
C PRO A 248 -0.03 -22.23 -14.01
N ASP A 249 0.41 -23.10 -13.13
CA ASP A 249 0.15 -22.95 -11.70
C ASP A 249 0.74 -21.63 -11.18
N ASN A 250 0.09 -21.06 -10.18
CA ASN A 250 0.51 -19.81 -9.56
C ASN A 250 0.49 -18.59 -10.51
N SER A 251 -0.45 -18.58 -11.49
CA SER A 251 -0.57 -17.49 -12.47
C SER A 251 -1.23 -16.22 -11.90
N ILE A 252 -2.07 -16.35 -10.86
CA ILE A 252 -2.76 -15.21 -10.25
C ILE A 252 -1.81 -14.44 -9.35
N ASN A 253 -1.79 -13.11 -9.49
CA ASN A 253 -1.07 -12.19 -8.61
C ASN A 253 -1.99 -11.79 -7.45
N PHE A 254 -1.77 -12.35 -6.26
CA PHE A 254 -2.54 -12.02 -5.07
C PHE A 254 -1.95 -10.89 -4.26
N VAL A 255 -2.82 -10.18 -3.55
CA VAL A 255 -2.46 -9.16 -2.57
C VAL A 255 -2.99 -9.57 -1.19
N PHE A 256 -2.18 -9.35 -0.16
CA PHE A 256 -2.50 -9.59 1.23
C PHE A 256 -2.79 -8.26 1.94
N HIS A 257 -4.05 -8.01 2.27
CA HIS A 257 -4.48 -6.89 3.12
C HIS A 257 -4.53 -7.30 4.59
N GLY A 258 -4.48 -6.30 5.50
CA GLY A 258 -4.59 -6.56 6.93
C GLY A 258 -3.49 -7.48 7.46
N GLY A 259 -2.30 -7.38 6.94
CA GLY A 259 -1.18 -8.27 7.27
C GLY A 259 -0.44 -7.95 8.57
N SER A 260 -0.71 -6.80 9.20
CA SER A 260 -0.10 -6.41 10.49
C SER A 260 -0.46 -7.42 11.58
N GLY A 261 0.53 -7.96 12.29
CA GLY A 261 0.33 -8.94 13.36
C GLY A 261 0.18 -10.40 12.90
N SER A 262 0.25 -10.68 11.61
CA SER A 262 0.27 -12.05 11.07
C SER A 262 1.54 -12.80 11.47
N SER A 263 1.44 -14.12 11.61
CA SER A 263 2.62 -14.94 11.87
C SER A 263 3.54 -14.99 10.63
N LEU A 264 4.84 -15.16 10.85
CA LEU A 264 5.80 -15.29 9.75
C LEU A 264 5.48 -16.50 8.87
N ASP A 265 5.00 -17.59 9.46
CA ASP A 265 4.65 -18.81 8.72
C ASP A 265 3.46 -18.56 7.79
N ASP A 266 2.40 -17.87 8.26
CA ASP A 266 1.25 -17.52 7.42
C ASP A 266 1.65 -16.57 6.26
N ILE A 267 2.52 -15.59 6.54
CA ILE A 267 3.04 -14.68 5.52
C ILE A 267 3.79 -15.46 4.44
N ARG A 268 4.69 -16.36 4.85
CA ARG A 268 5.50 -17.16 3.92
C ARG A 268 4.66 -18.15 3.13
N GLU A 269 3.67 -18.79 3.77
CA GLU A 269 2.72 -19.67 3.09
C GLU A 269 1.88 -18.91 2.05
N ALA A 270 1.42 -17.69 2.38
CA ALA A 270 0.69 -16.84 1.42
C ALA A 270 1.55 -16.45 0.21
N ILE A 271 2.83 -16.12 0.44
CA ILE A 271 3.80 -15.82 -0.65
C ILE A 271 4.00 -17.06 -1.54
N ASP A 272 4.12 -18.25 -0.97
CA ASP A 272 4.22 -19.50 -1.73
C ASP A 272 3.00 -19.74 -2.64
N TYR A 273 1.85 -19.15 -2.29
CA TYR A 273 0.60 -19.26 -3.07
C TYR A 273 0.29 -18.01 -3.94
N GLY A 274 1.29 -17.18 -4.20
CA GLY A 274 1.21 -16.11 -5.21
C GLY A 274 0.90 -14.72 -4.67
N VAL A 275 1.03 -14.49 -3.36
CA VAL A 275 1.02 -13.13 -2.83
C VAL A 275 2.29 -12.40 -3.26
N ILE A 276 2.12 -11.29 -3.99
CA ILE A 276 3.20 -10.44 -4.50
C ILE A 276 3.25 -9.05 -3.84
N LYS A 277 2.21 -8.68 -3.11
CA LYS A 277 2.06 -7.41 -2.41
C LYS A 277 1.43 -7.66 -1.05
N MET A 278 1.91 -6.98 -0.01
CA MET A 278 1.31 -7.01 1.32
C MET A 278 1.19 -5.60 1.89
N ASN A 279 -0.03 -5.22 2.30
CA ASN A 279 -0.29 -3.93 2.92
C ASN A 279 0.22 -3.91 4.37
N ILE A 280 0.97 -2.83 4.71
CA ILE A 280 1.50 -2.61 6.06
C ILE A 280 1.27 -1.14 6.42
N ASP A 281 0.33 -0.89 7.31
CA ASP A 281 -0.03 0.46 7.76
C ASP A 281 0.06 0.60 9.29
N THR A 282 -0.83 -0.06 10.03
CA THR A 282 -1.02 0.11 11.49
C THR A 282 0.28 0.01 12.30
N ASP A 283 1.11 -0.99 12.02
CA ASP A 283 2.38 -1.19 12.71
C ASP A 283 3.38 -0.05 12.47
N LEU A 284 3.37 0.49 11.26
CA LEU A 284 4.28 1.59 10.89
C LEU A 284 3.82 2.92 11.47
N GLN A 285 2.50 3.17 11.53
CA GLN A 285 1.94 4.32 12.23
C GLN A 285 2.34 4.30 13.71
N TYR A 286 2.23 3.13 14.35
CA TYR A 286 2.62 2.97 15.74
C TYR A 286 4.13 3.17 15.93
N ALA A 287 4.96 2.56 15.08
CA ALA A 287 6.41 2.71 15.13
C ALA A 287 6.85 4.17 14.99
N PHE A 288 6.22 4.94 14.09
CA PHE A 288 6.49 6.39 13.97
C PHE A 288 6.15 7.12 15.28
N THR A 289 4.99 6.80 15.85
CA THR A 289 4.54 7.39 17.13
C THR A 289 5.48 7.05 18.27
N GLU A 290 6.01 5.83 18.33
CA GLU A 290 6.99 5.42 19.36
C GLU A 290 8.24 6.30 19.35
N GLY A 291 8.83 6.54 18.19
CA GLY A 291 10.03 7.36 18.10
C GLY A 291 9.80 8.80 18.56
N VAL A 292 8.67 9.38 18.15
CA VAL A 292 8.28 10.73 18.60
C VAL A 292 7.99 10.77 20.10
N ARG A 293 7.22 9.79 20.61
CA ARG A 293 6.90 9.65 22.04
C ARG A 293 8.15 9.55 22.89
N ASP A 294 9.05 8.65 22.54
CA ASP A 294 10.25 8.37 23.31
C ASP A 294 11.18 9.57 23.35
N TYR A 295 11.31 10.28 22.22
CA TYR A 295 12.02 11.55 22.17
C TYR A 295 11.39 12.60 23.10
N ILE A 296 10.07 12.77 23.05
CA ILE A 296 9.37 13.75 23.91
C ILE A 296 9.56 13.42 25.39
N ILE A 297 9.51 12.14 25.76
CA ILE A 297 9.73 11.70 27.14
C ILE A 297 11.18 11.96 27.58
N ASP A 298 12.16 11.58 26.76
CA ASP A 298 13.58 11.76 27.06
C ASP A 298 14.00 13.25 27.17
N LYS A 299 13.45 14.09 26.31
CA LYS A 299 13.78 15.51 26.24
C LYS A 299 12.78 16.41 26.96
N LYS A 300 11.90 15.85 27.82
CA LYS A 300 10.80 16.56 28.47
C LYS A 300 11.24 17.90 29.06
N GLU A 301 12.29 17.94 29.86
CA GLU A 301 12.75 19.13 30.56
C GLU A 301 13.26 20.23 29.59
N TYR A 302 13.70 19.84 28.40
CA TYR A 302 14.14 20.74 27.32
C TYR A 302 12.99 21.24 26.44
N LEU A 303 11.81 20.64 26.56
CA LEU A 303 10.63 20.96 25.74
C LEU A 303 9.59 21.81 26.49
N LEU A 304 9.76 22.04 27.79
CA LEU A 304 8.82 22.81 28.61
C LEU A 304 8.83 24.32 28.31
N SER A 305 9.94 24.85 27.80
CA SER A 305 10.11 26.27 27.52
C SER A 305 11.09 26.50 26.35
N GLN A 306 11.06 27.70 25.78
CA GLN A 306 12.02 28.06 24.73
C GLN A 306 13.43 28.35 25.28
N ILE A 307 13.52 28.79 26.52
CA ILE A 307 14.77 29.13 27.22
C ILE A 307 14.71 28.55 28.64
N GLY A 308 15.84 28.04 29.13
CA GLY A 308 15.99 27.39 30.43
C GLY A 308 15.77 25.88 30.36
N ASN A 309 16.73 25.15 30.85
CA ASN A 309 16.75 23.69 30.90
C ASN A 309 17.66 23.22 32.05
N PRO A 310 17.84 21.92 32.30
CA PRO A 310 18.72 21.41 33.36
C PRO A 310 20.19 21.86 33.30
N GLU A 311 20.65 22.31 32.12
CA GLU A 311 22.03 22.82 31.93
C GLU A 311 22.17 24.30 32.36
N GLY A 312 21.05 25.08 32.38
CA GLY A 312 21.06 26.47 32.82
C GLY A 312 19.78 27.23 32.45
N LYS A 313 19.46 28.23 33.27
CA LYS A 313 18.22 29.03 33.14
C LYS A 313 18.14 29.88 31.86
N ASP A 314 19.28 30.25 31.29
CA ASP A 314 19.38 31.15 30.14
C ASP A 314 19.78 30.40 28.85
N ILE A 315 19.77 29.05 28.85
CA ILE A 315 20.18 28.24 27.70
C ILE A 315 18.98 28.02 26.75
N PRO A 316 19.11 28.37 25.46
CA PRO A 316 18.04 28.15 24.48
C PRO A 316 17.81 26.67 24.14
N ASN A 317 16.54 26.28 23.97
CA ASN A 317 16.11 24.91 23.70
C ASN A 317 15.80 24.61 22.22
N LYS A 318 16.03 25.56 21.29
CA LYS A 318 15.65 25.42 19.89
C LYS A 318 16.11 24.09 19.23
N LYS A 319 17.31 23.63 19.56
CA LYS A 319 17.87 22.35 19.06
C LYS A 319 17.08 21.11 19.48
N TYR A 320 16.20 21.21 20.48
CA TYR A 320 15.36 20.11 20.94
C TYR A 320 13.94 20.19 20.40
N TYR A 321 13.34 21.38 20.30
CA TYR A 321 11.95 21.52 19.82
C TYR A 321 11.79 21.75 18.31
N ASP A 322 12.89 21.83 17.54
CA ASP A 322 12.82 21.91 16.07
C ASP A 322 12.12 20.64 15.54
N PRO A 323 11.00 20.76 14.79
CA PRO A 323 10.27 19.61 14.26
C PRO A 323 11.14 18.63 13.46
N ARG A 324 12.16 19.12 12.78
CA ARG A 324 13.08 18.26 12.00
C ARG A 324 13.84 17.28 12.87
N ILE A 325 13.99 17.53 14.16
CA ILE A 325 14.68 16.64 15.10
C ILE A 325 13.73 15.52 15.54
N TRP A 326 12.60 15.85 16.16
CA TRP A 326 11.70 14.84 16.72
C TRP A 326 10.91 14.07 15.64
N LEU A 327 10.63 14.68 14.46
CA LEU A 327 10.09 13.94 13.32
C LEU A 327 11.09 12.91 12.82
N ARG A 328 12.40 13.22 12.80
CA ARG A 328 13.43 12.27 12.38
C ARG A 328 13.52 11.04 13.31
N GLU A 329 13.26 11.19 14.60
CA GLU A 329 13.19 10.03 15.50
C GLU A 329 12.00 9.12 15.16
N GLY A 330 10.84 9.70 14.80
CA GLY A 330 9.73 8.94 14.26
C GLY A 330 10.08 8.22 12.95
N GLU A 331 10.78 8.89 12.03
CA GLU A 331 11.27 8.25 10.80
C GLU A 331 12.23 7.09 11.10
N ASN A 332 13.12 7.22 12.09
CA ASN A 332 14.09 6.19 12.44
C ASN A 332 13.41 4.90 12.94
N THR A 333 12.44 5.02 13.84
CA THR A 333 11.69 3.87 14.36
C THR A 333 10.79 3.25 13.27
N PHE A 334 10.16 4.08 12.46
CA PHE A 334 9.43 3.64 11.27
C PHE A 334 10.32 2.81 10.31
N LYS A 335 11.51 3.31 9.97
CA LYS A 335 12.48 2.60 9.12
C LYS A 335 12.88 1.26 9.72
N ASN A 336 13.13 1.20 11.03
CA ASN A 336 13.51 -0.04 11.71
C ASN A 336 12.39 -1.09 11.63
N ARG A 337 11.11 -0.68 11.84
CA ARG A 337 9.98 -1.59 11.70
C ARG A 337 9.78 -2.00 10.23
N LEU A 338 9.96 -1.08 9.28
CA LEU A 338 9.83 -1.37 7.86
C LEU A 338 10.92 -2.35 7.37
N LYS A 339 12.17 -2.22 7.84
CA LYS A 339 13.23 -3.21 7.56
C LYS A 339 12.80 -4.62 7.96
N LYS A 340 12.16 -4.76 9.13
CA LYS A 340 11.62 -6.04 9.58
C LYS A 340 10.53 -6.56 8.63
N ALA A 341 9.66 -5.68 8.11
CA ALA A 341 8.66 -6.08 7.12
C ALA A 341 9.29 -6.59 5.81
N PHE A 342 10.34 -5.94 5.32
CA PHE A 342 11.09 -6.44 4.15
C PHE A 342 11.70 -7.82 4.41
N GLU A 343 12.23 -8.06 5.62
CA GLU A 343 12.74 -9.38 6.03
C GLU A 343 11.63 -10.43 6.05
N ASP A 344 10.49 -10.12 6.66
CA ASP A 344 9.34 -11.02 6.77
C ASP A 344 8.81 -11.39 5.38
N LEU A 345 8.82 -10.44 4.43
CA LEU A 345 8.39 -10.61 3.04
C LEU A 345 9.48 -11.19 2.11
N ASN A 346 10.65 -11.54 2.63
CA ASN A 346 11.79 -12.04 1.85
C ASN A 346 12.26 -11.07 0.74
N ASN A 347 12.01 -9.78 0.90
CA ASN A 347 12.28 -8.75 -0.09
C ASN A 347 13.56 -7.96 0.24
N ILE A 348 14.72 -8.64 0.25
CA ILE A 348 16.03 -8.04 0.50
C ILE A 348 16.96 -8.36 -0.66
N ASN A 349 17.63 -7.36 -1.23
CA ASN A 349 18.52 -7.48 -2.39
C ASN A 349 17.81 -8.16 -3.59
N THR A 350 16.57 -7.76 -3.86
CA THR A 350 15.76 -8.38 -4.92
C THR A 350 15.80 -7.61 -6.26
N LEU A 351 16.52 -6.49 -6.32
CA LEU A 351 16.76 -5.72 -7.54
C LEU A 351 17.97 -6.19 -8.38
N ASP A 352 18.67 -7.22 -7.94
CA ASP A 352 19.83 -7.78 -8.65
C ASP A 352 19.44 -8.83 -9.70
#